data_8fdf41b119fd5dfa01d0b911fd761012
#
_entry.id   8fdf41b119fd5dfa01d0b911fd761012
#
_cell.length_a   1.000
_cell.length_b   1.000
_cell.length_c   1.000
_cell.angle_alpha   90.00
_cell.angle_beta   90.00
_cell.angle_gamma   90.00
#
_symmetry.space_group_name_H-M   'P 1'
#
loop_
_entity.id
_entity.type
_entity.pdbx_description
1 polymer ?
#
loop_
_entity_poly.entity_id
_entity_poly.type
_entity_poly.pdbx_seq_one_letter_code
_entity_poly.pdbx_strand_id
1 'polypeptide(L)'
;SLSINGKIVLGIADFPALNERYVGYGKISYKLINNRKKILKVKSNSLSKATLSSTSTYAFKNKNDKNIFEKIIKKVKTVHMGGDCYQYCLLADGYIDIILESGLNCYDIRALIPIVKNSGGSIKTWDGEDPKNGGKVIATSSRKLLSKVQSLIVE
;
A
#
# COMPACT_ATOMS: atom_id res chain seq x y z
N SER A 1 6.17 9.24 10.68
CA SER A 1 6.97 9.76 9.55
C SER A 1 7.70 11.05 9.90
N LEU A 2 8.83 11.26 9.28
CA LEU A 2 9.57 12.52 9.33
C LEU A 2 9.46 13.23 7.97
N SER A 3 9.12 14.51 8.00
CA SER A 3 9.08 15.37 6.82
C SER A 3 10.08 16.52 6.95
N ILE A 4 10.81 16.80 5.87
CA ILE A 4 11.75 17.93 5.77
C ILE A 4 11.33 18.74 4.53
N ASN A 5 11.07 20.02 4.70
CA ASN A 5 10.61 20.92 3.63
C ASN A 5 9.42 20.34 2.84
N GLY A 6 8.43 19.78 3.54
CA GLY A 6 7.22 19.20 2.94
C GLY A 6 7.40 17.85 2.23
N LYS A 7 8.61 17.28 2.24
CA LYS A 7 8.91 15.95 1.68
C LYS A 7 9.04 14.93 2.81
N ILE A 8 8.35 13.80 2.69
CA ILE A 8 8.48 12.68 3.63
C ILE A 8 9.80 11.96 3.33
N VAL A 9 10.73 11.99 4.29
CA VAL A 9 12.09 11.44 4.14
C VAL A 9 12.30 10.15 4.90
N LEU A 10 11.46 9.87 5.92
CA LEU A 10 11.53 8.66 6.74
C LEU A 10 10.11 8.21 7.08
N GLY A 11 9.87 6.92 6.98
CA GLY A 11 8.68 6.25 7.50
C GLY A 11 9.08 5.06 8.36
N ILE A 12 8.40 4.91 9.50
CA ILE A 12 8.56 3.77 10.39
C ILE A 12 7.17 3.24 10.73
N ALA A 13 7.00 1.93 10.59
CA ALA A 13 5.86 1.19 11.10
C ALA A 13 6.38 0.12 12.05
N ASP A 14 5.98 0.21 13.32
CA ASP A 14 6.48 -0.65 14.40
C ASP A 14 5.36 -1.55 14.91
N PHE A 15 5.64 -2.85 14.98
CA PHE A 15 4.71 -3.89 15.43
C PHE A 15 5.33 -4.67 16.58
N PRO A 16 5.30 -4.13 17.82
CA PRO A 16 6.00 -4.73 18.98
C PRO A 16 5.55 -6.15 19.28
N ALA A 17 4.25 -6.44 19.12
CA ALA A 17 3.71 -7.80 19.35
C ALA A 17 4.26 -8.85 18.37
N LEU A 18 4.74 -8.43 17.19
CA LEU A 18 5.33 -9.30 16.18
C LEU A 18 6.88 -9.25 16.21
N ASN A 19 7.48 -8.40 17.05
CA ASN A 19 8.90 -8.08 17.01
C ASN A 19 9.37 -7.63 15.61
N GLU A 20 8.51 -6.91 14.89
CA GLU A 20 8.77 -6.43 13.53
C GLU A 20 8.74 -4.90 13.48
N ARG A 21 9.73 -4.33 12.81
CA ARG A 21 9.77 -2.89 12.49
C ARG A 21 10.14 -2.70 11.03
N TYR A 22 9.31 -1.97 10.31
CA TYR A 22 9.52 -1.62 8.91
C TYR A 22 9.99 -0.17 8.81
N VAL A 23 11.01 0.06 8.00
CA VAL A 23 11.62 1.39 7.84
C VAL A 23 11.83 1.67 6.36
N GLY A 24 11.34 2.84 5.91
CA GLY A 24 11.64 3.40 4.60
C GLY A 24 12.45 4.68 4.76
N TYR A 25 13.73 4.68 4.30
CA TYR A 25 14.63 5.82 4.42
C TYR A 25 15.59 5.89 3.24
N GLY A 26 15.86 7.10 2.74
CA GLY A 26 16.74 7.30 1.59
C GLY A 26 16.20 6.60 0.34
N LYS A 27 16.92 5.58 -0.14
CA LYS A 27 16.55 4.80 -1.34
C LYS A 27 16.21 3.34 -1.03
N ILE A 28 16.12 2.96 0.24
CA ILE A 28 15.88 1.57 0.65
C ILE A 28 14.73 1.48 1.63
N SER A 29 14.07 0.31 1.62
CA SER A 29 13.20 -0.11 2.71
C SER A 29 13.71 -1.41 3.28
N TYR A 30 13.58 -1.55 4.59
CA TYR A 30 14.00 -2.76 5.29
C TYR A 30 13.08 -3.09 6.46
N LYS A 31 13.07 -4.36 6.83
CA LYS A 31 12.45 -4.87 8.03
C LYS A 31 13.51 -5.26 9.04
N LEU A 32 13.29 -4.92 10.30
CA LEU A 32 13.99 -5.50 11.45
C LEU A 32 13.07 -6.54 12.07
N ILE A 33 13.56 -7.76 12.23
CA ILE A 33 12.90 -8.85 12.94
C ILE A 33 13.93 -9.52 13.85
N ASN A 34 13.66 -9.58 15.15
CA ASN A 34 14.61 -10.12 16.14
C ASN A 34 16.03 -9.54 15.96
N ASN A 35 16.13 -8.22 15.79
CA ASN A 35 17.37 -7.46 15.54
C ASN A 35 18.12 -7.83 14.22
N ARG A 36 17.53 -8.64 13.36
CA ARG A 36 18.09 -8.94 12.03
C ARG A 36 17.46 -8.04 10.98
N LYS A 37 18.30 -7.46 10.12
CA LYS A 37 17.88 -6.58 9.03
C LYS A 37 17.62 -7.39 7.76
N LYS A 38 16.44 -7.22 7.15
CA LYS A 38 16.06 -7.75 5.84
C LYS A 38 15.70 -6.59 4.92
N ILE A 39 16.35 -6.46 3.78
CA ILE A 39 15.97 -5.49 2.74
C ILE A 39 14.65 -5.94 2.12
N LEU A 40 13.72 -4.99 1.99
CA LEU A 40 12.41 -5.23 1.40
C LEU A 40 12.46 -5.05 -0.11
N LYS A 41 11.78 -5.94 -0.81
CA LYS A 41 11.60 -5.87 -2.25
C LYS A 41 10.24 -6.46 -2.63
N VAL A 42 9.44 -5.68 -3.32
CA VAL A 42 8.15 -6.13 -3.87
C VAL A 42 8.33 -7.30 -4.84
N LYS A 43 7.31 -8.17 -4.90
CA LYS A 43 7.16 -9.15 -6.00
C LYS A 43 5.98 -8.70 -6.83
N SER A 44 6.13 -8.70 -8.15
CA SER A 44 5.05 -8.25 -9.05
C SER A 44 4.40 -9.43 -9.75
N ASN A 45 3.09 -9.54 -9.60
CA ASN A 45 2.24 -10.48 -10.32
C ASN A 45 1.39 -9.77 -11.39
N SER A 46 0.83 -10.53 -12.32
CA SER A 46 -0.23 -10.02 -13.20
C SER A 46 -1.51 -9.81 -12.40
N LEU A 47 -2.43 -8.96 -12.87
CA LEU A 47 -3.70 -8.68 -12.17
C LEU A 47 -4.46 -9.96 -11.83
N SER A 48 -4.57 -10.91 -12.78
CA SER A 48 -5.28 -12.19 -12.58
C SER A 48 -4.60 -13.16 -11.59
N LYS A 49 -3.35 -12.91 -11.21
CA LYS A 49 -2.60 -13.67 -10.21
C LYS A 49 -2.35 -12.89 -8.92
N ALA A 50 -2.80 -11.63 -8.88
CA ALA A 50 -2.54 -10.72 -7.78
C ALA A 50 -3.34 -11.09 -6.52
N THR A 51 -2.74 -10.80 -5.37
CA THR A 51 -3.40 -10.71 -4.07
C THR A 51 -3.73 -9.24 -3.81
N LEU A 52 -5.02 -8.94 -3.65
CA LEU A 52 -5.50 -7.63 -3.23
C LEU A 52 -5.80 -7.64 -1.74
N SER A 53 -5.48 -6.54 -1.06
CA SER A 53 -5.85 -6.32 0.34
C SER A 53 -6.56 -4.98 0.52
N SER A 54 -7.48 -4.95 1.47
CA SER A 54 -8.15 -3.73 1.96
C SER A 54 -8.47 -3.92 3.44
N THR A 55 -8.52 -2.85 4.20
CA THR A 55 -8.83 -2.95 5.64
C THR A 55 -10.28 -3.36 5.85
N SER A 56 -11.22 -2.74 5.14
CA SER A 56 -12.65 -3.03 5.30
C SER A 56 -13.46 -2.59 4.10
N THR A 57 -14.48 -3.35 3.74
CA THR A 57 -15.48 -2.95 2.75
C THR A 57 -16.32 -1.75 3.21
N TYR A 58 -16.45 -1.52 4.51
CA TYR A 58 -17.17 -0.37 5.09
C TYR A 58 -16.44 0.97 4.85
N ALA A 59 -15.15 0.95 4.50
CA ALA A 59 -14.40 2.16 4.13
C ALA A 59 -14.91 2.79 2.82
N PHE A 60 -15.53 2.00 1.94
CA PHE A 60 -16.10 2.48 0.67
C PHE A 60 -17.53 2.97 0.90
N LYS A 61 -17.68 4.21 1.38
CA LYS A 61 -18.96 4.76 1.88
C LYS A 61 -20.00 4.98 0.78
N ASN A 62 -19.60 5.41 -0.42
CA ASN A 62 -20.53 5.67 -1.51
C ASN A 62 -20.66 4.48 -2.47
N LYS A 63 -21.76 4.43 -3.21
CA LYS A 63 -22.10 3.34 -4.13
C LYS A 63 -21.05 3.16 -5.24
N ASN A 64 -20.52 4.28 -5.75
CA ASN A 64 -19.53 4.23 -6.82
C ASN A 64 -18.23 3.55 -6.35
N ASP A 65 -17.72 3.93 -5.17
CA ASP A 65 -16.50 3.33 -4.61
C ASP A 65 -16.68 1.82 -4.34
N LYS A 66 -17.86 1.42 -3.86
CA LYS A 66 -18.21 0.00 -3.69
C LYS A 66 -18.19 -0.75 -5.02
N ASN A 67 -18.82 -0.19 -6.04
CA ASN A 67 -18.86 -0.79 -7.38
C ASN A 67 -17.44 -0.94 -7.97
N ILE A 68 -16.59 0.09 -7.81
CA ILE A 68 -15.19 0.03 -8.25
C ILE A 68 -14.45 -1.08 -7.50
N PHE A 69 -14.57 -1.15 -6.19
CA PHE A 69 -13.96 -2.20 -5.38
C PHE A 69 -14.42 -3.59 -5.86
N GLU A 70 -15.73 -3.81 -6.01
CA GLU A 70 -16.30 -5.07 -6.50
C GLU A 70 -15.85 -5.43 -7.92
N LYS A 71 -15.69 -4.45 -8.79
CA LYS A 71 -15.17 -4.64 -10.15
C LYS A 71 -13.72 -5.14 -10.12
N ILE A 72 -12.89 -4.58 -9.23
CA ILE A 72 -11.48 -4.94 -9.12
C ILE A 72 -11.29 -6.31 -8.47
N ILE A 73 -12.02 -6.63 -7.40
CA ILE A 73 -11.88 -7.92 -6.71
C ILE A 73 -12.24 -9.11 -7.60
N LYS A 74 -13.14 -8.95 -8.57
CA LYS A 74 -13.48 -10.00 -9.56
C LYS A 74 -12.35 -10.29 -10.55
N LYS A 75 -11.31 -9.46 -10.61
CA LYS A 75 -10.19 -9.59 -11.56
C LYS A 75 -8.89 -10.08 -10.94
N VAL A 76 -8.85 -10.25 -9.62
CA VAL A 76 -7.69 -10.73 -8.88
C VAL A 76 -7.85 -12.18 -8.45
N LYS A 77 -6.74 -12.83 -8.08
CA LYS A 77 -6.75 -14.23 -7.64
C LYS A 77 -7.27 -14.37 -6.21
N THR A 78 -6.86 -13.47 -5.33
CA THR A 78 -7.14 -13.57 -3.89
C THR A 78 -7.46 -12.19 -3.33
N VAL A 79 -8.44 -12.14 -2.44
CA VAL A 79 -8.77 -10.94 -1.66
C VAL A 79 -8.53 -11.23 -0.20
N HIS A 80 -7.78 -10.36 0.45
CA HIS A 80 -7.51 -10.38 1.87
C HIS A 80 -8.11 -9.14 2.52
N MET A 81 -8.76 -9.29 3.65
CA MET A 81 -9.38 -8.20 4.40
C MET A 81 -8.71 -8.05 5.76
N GLY A 82 -8.62 -6.82 6.23
CA GLY A 82 -7.96 -6.48 7.49
C GLY A 82 -6.48 -6.14 7.29
N GLY A 83 -5.76 -5.97 8.39
CA GLY A 83 -4.33 -5.72 8.41
C GLY A 83 -3.93 -4.26 8.50
N ASP A 84 -4.85 -3.32 8.27
CA ASP A 84 -4.63 -1.88 8.46
C ASP A 84 -3.27 -1.43 7.86
N CYS A 85 -2.43 -0.70 8.58
CA CYS A 85 -1.11 -0.28 8.11
C CYS A 85 -0.16 -1.46 7.81
N TYR A 86 -0.36 -2.62 8.43
CA TYR A 86 0.49 -3.80 8.24
C TYR A 86 0.41 -4.37 6.81
N GLN A 87 -0.73 -4.26 6.14
CA GLN A 87 -0.87 -4.70 4.74
C GLN A 87 0.11 -3.98 3.80
N TYR A 88 0.41 -2.69 4.01
CA TYR A 88 1.41 -1.94 3.24
C TYR A 88 2.83 -2.47 3.46
N CYS A 89 3.12 -2.90 4.68
CA CYS A 89 4.39 -3.54 5.02
C CYS A 89 4.51 -4.90 4.34
N LEU A 90 3.43 -5.68 4.30
CA LEU A 90 3.36 -6.95 3.58
C LEU A 90 3.48 -6.77 2.06
N LEU A 91 2.94 -5.69 1.49
CA LEU A 91 3.16 -5.35 0.09
C LEU A 91 4.64 -5.06 -0.16
N ALA A 92 5.27 -4.25 0.68
CA ALA A 92 6.69 -3.93 0.58
C ALA A 92 7.60 -5.17 0.73
N ASP A 93 7.18 -6.18 1.49
CA ASP A 93 7.87 -7.48 1.68
C ASP A 93 7.50 -8.52 0.60
N GLY A 94 6.59 -8.19 -0.33
CA GLY A 94 6.27 -9.00 -1.51
C GLY A 94 5.20 -10.08 -1.30
N TYR A 95 4.36 -9.96 -0.27
CA TYR A 95 3.25 -10.87 0.01
C TYR A 95 1.91 -10.40 -0.55
N ILE A 96 1.74 -9.10 -0.75
CA ILE A 96 0.53 -8.47 -1.31
C ILE A 96 0.91 -7.70 -2.56
N ASP A 97 0.05 -7.73 -3.57
CA ASP A 97 0.28 -7.07 -4.86
C ASP A 97 -0.45 -5.74 -4.99
N ILE A 98 -1.65 -5.64 -4.41
CA ILE A 98 -2.54 -4.48 -4.53
C ILE A 98 -3.13 -4.16 -3.16
N ILE A 99 -3.11 -2.90 -2.79
CA ILE A 99 -3.90 -2.37 -1.67
C ILE A 99 -4.84 -1.31 -2.24
N LEU A 100 -6.11 -1.40 -1.89
CA LEU A 100 -7.13 -0.44 -2.28
C LEU A 100 -7.86 0.03 -1.04
N GLU A 101 -7.73 1.32 -0.73
CA GLU A 101 -8.27 1.93 0.49
C GLU A 101 -9.07 3.19 0.17
N SER A 102 -10.01 3.51 1.05
CA SER A 102 -10.79 4.74 0.99
C SER A 102 -10.96 5.33 2.39
N GLY A 103 -10.95 6.66 2.50
CA GLY A 103 -11.18 7.36 3.75
C GLY A 103 -9.99 7.46 4.69
N LEU A 104 -8.76 7.26 4.18
CA LEU A 104 -7.53 7.41 4.97
C LEU A 104 -7.27 8.86 5.33
N ASN A 105 -6.70 9.07 6.50
CA ASN A 105 -6.13 10.35 6.92
C ASN A 105 -4.62 10.41 6.62
N CYS A 106 -4.05 11.58 6.70
CA CYS A 106 -2.63 11.78 6.45
C CYS A 106 -1.72 11.00 7.42
N TYR A 107 -2.15 10.81 8.65
CA TYR A 107 -1.40 10.05 9.67
C TYR A 107 -1.45 8.54 9.43
N ASP A 108 -2.43 8.03 8.70
CA ASP A 108 -2.53 6.61 8.34
C ASP A 108 -1.52 6.23 7.26
N ILE A 109 -1.16 7.17 6.36
CA ILE A 109 -0.44 6.82 5.13
C ILE A 109 0.99 7.35 5.04
N ARG A 110 1.30 8.49 5.69
CA ARG A 110 2.60 9.16 5.50
C ARG A 110 3.81 8.29 5.80
N ALA A 111 3.77 7.48 6.86
CA ALA A 111 4.87 6.59 7.18
C ALA A 111 5.05 5.46 6.16
N LEU A 112 3.96 5.04 5.52
CA LEU A 112 3.92 3.91 4.61
C LEU A 112 4.42 4.28 3.19
N ILE A 113 4.32 5.56 2.81
CA ILE A 113 4.76 6.04 1.50
C ILE A 113 6.23 5.68 1.22
N PRO A 114 7.23 6.06 2.04
CA PRO A 114 8.62 5.69 1.78
C PRO A 114 8.87 4.19 1.92
N ILE A 115 8.16 3.47 2.80
CA ILE A 115 8.28 2.02 2.94
C ILE A 115 7.91 1.33 1.63
N VAL A 116 6.78 1.69 1.02
CA VAL A 116 6.31 1.11 -0.24
C VAL A 116 7.18 1.56 -1.42
N LYS A 117 7.45 2.88 -1.56
CA LYS A 117 8.23 3.39 -2.70
C LYS A 117 9.64 2.83 -2.76
N ASN A 118 10.33 2.79 -1.64
CA ASN A 118 11.73 2.35 -1.57
C ASN A 118 11.89 0.83 -1.67
N SER A 119 10.82 0.05 -1.49
CA SER A 119 10.82 -1.40 -1.79
C SER A 119 10.62 -1.71 -3.28
N GLY A 120 10.38 -0.68 -4.11
CA GLY A 120 10.08 -0.80 -5.54
C GLY A 120 8.60 -0.79 -5.89
N GLY A 121 7.72 -0.65 -4.91
CA GLY A 121 6.28 -0.50 -5.10
C GLY A 121 5.88 0.90 -5.60
N SER A 122 4.61 1.04 -5.89
CA SER A 122 3.99 2.30 -6.30
C SER A 122 2.83 2.61 -5.36
N ILE A 123 2.68 3.88 -4.98
CA ILE A 123 1.59 4.32 -4.11
C ILE A 123 1.11 5.70 -4.55
N LYS A 124 -0.20 5.84 -4.77
CA LYS A 124 -0.87 7.02 -5.31
C LYS A 124 -2.27 7.15 -4.72
N THR A 125 -2.91 8.30 -4.92
CA THR A 125 -4.37 8.36 -4.81
C THR A 125 -5.02 7.62 -6.00
N TRP A 126 -6.32 7.35 -5.93
CA TRP A 126 -7.05 6.77 -7.06
C TRP A 126 -6.96 7.64 -8.31
N ASP A 127 -6.88 8.97 -8.13
CA ASP A 127 -6.76 9.96 -9.21
C ASP A 127 -5.29 10.14 -9.69
N GLY A 128 -4.35 9.38 -9.13
CA GLY A 128 -2.95 9.42 -9.55
C GLY A 128 -2.07 10.45 -8.84
N GLU A 129 -2.60 11.17 -7.86
CA GLU A 129 -1.89 12.22 -7.12
C GLU A 129 -1.00 11.68 -5.99
N ASP A 130 -0.30 12.59 -5.29
CA ASP A 130 0.50 12.25 -4.11
C ASP A 130 -0.42 11.89 -2.93
N PRO A 131 -0.32 10.68 -2.34
CA PRO A 131 -1.22 10.23 -1.29
C PRO A 131 -0.92 10.79 0.10
N LYS A 132 0.00 11.74 0.25
CA LYS A 132 0.46 12.26 1.55
C LYS A 132 -0.65 12.86 2.44
N ASN A 133 -1.76 13.25 1.86
CA ASN A 133 -2.91 13.79 2.57
C ASN A 133 -3.99 12.74 2.88
N GLY A 134 -3.76 11.47 2.51
CA GLY A 134 -4.74 10.41 2.66
C GLY A 134 -5.79 10.39 1.54
N GLY A 135 -7.04 10.10 1.88
CA GLY A 135 -8.15 9.97 0.96
C GLY A 135 -8.30 8.55 0.41
N LYS A 136 -8.56 8.44 -0.89
CA LYS A 136 -8.65 7.17 -1.60
C LYS A 136 -7.26 6.80 -2.12
N VAL A 137 -6.68 5.74 -1.59
CA VAL A 137 -5.29 5.35 -1.87
C VAL A 137 -5.23 3.99 -2.53
N ILE A 138 -4.33 3.86 -3.49
CA ILE A 138 -3.94 2.62 -4.13
C ILE A 138 -2.42 2.45 -3.97
N ALA A 139 -2.00 1.28 -3.48
CA ALA A 139 -0.61 0.85 -3.52
C ALA A 139 -0.49 -0.46 -4.30
N THR A 140 0.59 -0.61 -5.06
CA THR A 140 0.81 -1.79 -5.89
C THR A 140 2.28 -2.19 -5.91
N SER A 141 2.52 -3.47 -6.18
CA SER A 141 3.85 -4.06 -6.32
C SER A 141 4.60 -3.62 -7.58
N SER A 142 3.96 -2.91 -8.53
CA SER A 142 4.62 -2.35 -9.71
C SER A 142 3.81 -1.21 -10.34
N ARG A 143 4.49 -0.32 -11.08
CA ARG A 143 3.84 0.74 -11.87
C ARG A 143 2.89 0.18 -12.92
N LYS A 144 3.25 -0.94 -13.56
CA LYS A 144 2.40 -1.61 -14.56
C LYS A 144 1.07 -2.07 -13.96
N LEU A 145 1.12 -2.62 -12.74
CA LEU A 145 -0.08 -3.05 -12.03
C LEU A 145 -0.91 -1.83 -11.57
N LEU A 146 -0.25 -0.75 -11.12
CA LEU A 146 -0.92 0.50 -10.78
C LEU A 146 -1.74 1.04 -11.95
N SER A 147 -1.12 1.23 -13.12
CA SER A 147 -1.81 1.73 -14.33
C SER A 147 -3.01 0.85 -14.70
N LYS A 148 -2.86 -0.48 -14.57
CA LYS A 148 -3.93 -1.41 -14.89
C LYS A 148 -5.11 -1.35 -13.91
N VAL A 149 -4.86 -1.11 -12.63
CA VAL A 149 -5.92 -0.93 -11.63
C VAL A 149 -6.56 0.45 -11.76
N GLN A 150 -5.78 1.50 -12.03
CA GLN A 150 -6.31 2.84 -12.27
C GLN A 150 -7.22 2.90 -13.49
N SER A 151 -6.92 2.19 -14.59
CA SER A 151 -7.84 2.14 -15.73
C SER A 151 -9.20 1.53 -15.37
N LEU A 152 -9.26 0.58 -14.44
CA LEU A 152 -10.51 0.01 -13.95
C LEU A 152 -11.32 0.95 -13.03
N ILE A 153 -10.66 1.95 -12.44
CA ILE A 153 -11.31 2.97 -11.61
C ILE A 153 -12.04 4.00 -12.48
N VAL A 154 -11.46 4.34 -13.63
CA VAL A 154 -11.98 5.39 -14.53
C VAL A 154 -13.06 4.87 -15.49
N GLU A 155 -13.04 3.60 -15.87
CA GLU A 155 -14.09 2.91 -16.64
C GLU A 155 -15.41 2.77 -15.85
#